data_0fa44cdddc225a1551e2b0f43fa8fa0d
#
_entry.id   0fa44cdddc225a1551e2b0f43fa8fa0d
#
_cell.length_a   1.000
_cell.length_b   1.000
_cell.length_c   1.000
_cell.angle_alpha   90.00
_cell.angle_beta   90.00
_cell.angle_gamma   90.00
#
_symmetry.space_group_name_H-M   'P 1'
#
loop_
_entity.id
_entity.type
_entity.pdbx_description
1 polymer ?
#
loop_
_entity_poly.entity_id
_entity_poly.type
_entity_poly.pdbx_seq_one_letter_code
_entity_poly.pdbx_strand_id
1 'polypeptide(L)'
;MQLPWLQQASYQRSFVLLSQDLTKSARGTDRQFWWFALSGLLLLGAMITGLMIGPAGPTWWRIPLELINRLPLFSVDSGISASDWNIVWQIRAPRVVLAVIVGSTLSISGASYQGVFRNPLVDPYLLGVAAGAGLGATAVFSFRDSPTSTWIIDPLPLVAFLGAVIAVMITYFIGTAFNEGRSPVSLVLAGVAVTSLATAIQTFILQRNNDVIRQVYSWILGRLSSATWGDVRLVLPYVIACTVVLLLHRRLLDVMRVGDDEALALGVNVRRVRLVVVLAATLGTASVVAVSGLIGFVGIIVPHAVRLLAGASYRRVLPLSVLLGAAFLVAADIPSRVLANPAETPIGVVTAFFGAPFFLLLLRTRQTSQ
;
A
#
# COMPACT_ATOMS: atom_id res chain seq x y z
N MET A 1 10.93 -21.63 -63.12
CA MET A 1 10.00 -22.68 -62.62
C MET A 1 10.15 -22.76 -61.10
N GLN A 2 9.31 -22.04 -60.36
CA GLN A 2 9.35 -22.11 -58.87
C GLN A 2 8.59 -23.36 -58.44
N LEU A 3 9.23 -24.18 -57.63
CA LEU A 3 8.72 -25.49 -57.20
C LEU A 3 7.57 -25.32 -56.18
N PRO A 4 6.35 -25.81 -56.46
CA PRO A 4 5.15 -25.57 -55.63
C PRO A 4 5.25 -26.08 -54.21
N TRP A 5 6.11 -27.06 -53.92
CA TRP A 5 6.32 -27.62 -52.58
C TRP A 5 7.07 -26.69 -51.62
N LEU A 6 7.87 -25.73 -52.11
CA LEU A 6 8.52 -24.71 -51.25
C LEU A 6 7.50 -23.70 -50.69
N GLN A 7 6.47 -23.35 -51.45
CA GLN A 7 5.39 -22.50 -50.96
C GLN A 7 4.54 -23.23 -49.91
N GLN A 8 4.26 -24.51 -50.11
CA GLN A 8 3.47 -25.29 -49.15
C GLN A 8 4.19 -25.50 -47.81
N ALA A 9 5.51 -25.66 -47.81
CA ALA A 9 6.34 -25.75 -46.57
C ALA A 9 6.40 -24.43 -45.80
N SER A 10 6.39 -23.28 -46.48
CA SER A 10 6.36 -21.97 -45.84
C SER A 10 5.00 -21.71 -45.18
N TYR A 11 3.91 -22.05 -45.82
CA TYR A 11 2.54 -21.97 -45.29
C TYR A 11 2.34 -22.83 -44.02
N GLN A 12 2.81 -24.09 -44.06
CA GLN A 12 2.72 -24.95 -42.88
C GLN A 12 3.55 -24.47 -41.71
N ARG A 13 4.77 -23.93 -41.92
CA ARG A 13 5.58 -23.33 -40.85
C ARG A 13 4.90 -22.09 -40.23
N SER A 14 4.31 -21.24 -41.07
CA SER A 14 3.59 -20.04 -40.57
C SER A 14 2.34 -20.43 -39.77
N PHE A 15 1.62 -21.49 -40.18
CA PHE A 15 0.45 -21.96 -39.46
C PHE A 15 0.79 -22.61 -38.11
N VAL A 16 1.89 -23.39 -38.06
CA VAL A 16 2.40 -23.96 -36.79
C VAL A 16 2.90 -22.88 -35.84
N LEU A 17 3.58 -21.84 -36.31
CA LEU A 17 4.01 -20.71 -35.50
C LEU A 17 2.82 -19.90 -34.96
N LEU A 18 1.82 -19.63 -35.82
CA LEU A 18 0.58 -18.96 -35.39
C LEU A 18 -0.21 -19.77 -34.36
N SER A 19 -0.31 -21.10 -34.55
CA SER A 19 -1.00 -21.96 -33.58
C SER A 19 -0.26 -22.06 -32.26
N GLN A 20 1.08 -22.05 -32.24
CA GLN A 20 1.89 -22.01 -31.03
C GLN A 20 1.79 -20.66 -30.30
N ASP A 21 1.71 -19.53 -31.03
CA ASP A 21 1.50 -18.23 -30.45
C ASP A 21 0.09 -18.06 -29.86
N LEU A 22 -0.93 -18.60 -30.51
CA LEU A 22 -2.30 -18.60 -29.99
C LEU A 22 -2.43 -19.46 -28.73
N THR A 23 -1.79 -20.64 -28.70
CA THR A 23 -1.80 -21.50 -27.49
C THR A 23 -0.97 -20.91 -26.34
N LYS A 24 0.13 -20.22 -26.62
CA LYS A 24 0.89 -19.46 -25.60
C LYS A 24 0.10 -18.27 -25.08
N SER A 25 -0.62 -17.55 -25.94
CA SER A 25 -1.50 -16.44 -25.55
C SER A 25 -2.66 -16.91 -24.67
N ALA A 26 -3.33 -18.01 -25.04
CA ALA A 26 -4.41 -18.60 -24.26
C ALA A 26 -3.94 -19.05 -22.86
N ARG A 27 -2.81 -19.77 -22.78
CA ARG A 27 -2.20 -20.19 -21.50
C ARG A 27 -1.76 -18.99 -20.63
N GLY A 28 -1.39 -17.88 -21.25
CA GLY A 28 -1.03 -16.63 -20.56
C GLY A 28 -2.23 -15.96 -19.92
N THR A 29 -3.39 -15.96 -20.57
CA THR A 29 -4.65 -15.40 -20.04
C THR A 29 -5.23 -16.23 -18.91
N ASP A 30 -5.23 -17.55 -19.03
CA ASP A 30 -5.69 -18.46 -17.97
C ASP A 30 -4.85 -18.29 -16.69
N ARG A 31 -3.53 -18.24 -16.83
CA ARG A 31 -2.63 -18.05 -15.68
C ARG A 31 -2.83 -16.70 -15.00
N GLN A 32 -3.18 -15.65 -15.75
CA GLN A 32 -3.47 -14.34 -15.16
C GLN A 32 -4.76 -14.37 -14.34
N PHE A 33 -5.82 -14.97 -14.89
CA PHE A 33 -7.08 -15.11 -14.17
C PHE A 33 -6.91 -15.81 -12.82
N TRP A 34 -6.14 -16.89 -12.78
CA TRP A 34 -5.88 -17.62 -11.53
C TRP A 34 -5.17 -16.78 -10.47
N TRP A 35 -4.24 -15.89 -10.86
CA TRP A 35 -3.59 -15.00 -9.90
C TRP A 35 -4.57 -13.99 -9.29
N PHE A 36 -5.48 -13.43 -10.07
CA PHE A 36 -6.52 -12.54 -9.55
C PHE A 36 -7.51 -13.27 -8.66
N ALA A 37 -7.96 -14.45 -9.07
CA ALA A 37 -8.88 -15.28 -8.28
C ALA A 37 -8.25 -15.68 -6.94
N LEU A 38 -6.99 -16.16 -6.96
CA LEU A 38 -6.26 -16.52 -5.74
C LEU A 38 -6.06 -15.31 -4.82
N SER A 39 -5.68 -14.16 -5.38
CA SER A 39 -5.49 -12.93 -4.58
C SER A 39 -6.81 -12.45 -3.95
N GLY A 40 -7.91 -12.56 -4.68
CA GLY A 40 -9.26 -12.26 -4.17
C GLY A 40 -9.70 -13.22 -3.06
N LEU A 41 -9.43 -14.52 -3.23
CA LEU A 41 -9.71 -15.53 -2.19
C LEU A 41 -8.86 -15.32 -0.94
N LEU A 42 -7.58 -14.99 -1.10
CA LEU A 42 -6.68 -14.67 0.03
C LEU A 42 -7.17 -13.42 0.77
N LEU A 43 -7.59 -12.38 0.06
CA LEU A 43 -8.16 -11.18 0.68
C LEU A 43 -9.45 -11.51 1.43
N LEU A 44 -10.36 -12.23 0.82
CA LEU A 44 -11.62 -12.62 1.46
C LEU A 44 -11.37 -13.48 2.70
N GLY A 45 -10.48 -14.46 2.61
CA GLY A 45 -10.06 -15.28 3.74
C GLY A 45 -9.44 -14.45 4.87
N ALA A 46 -8.55 -13.52 4.54
CA ALA A 46 -7.96 -12.61 5.51
C ALA A 46 -9.00 -11.71 6.18
N MET A 47 -9.96 -11.17 5.43
CA MET A 47 -11.04 -10.35 5.99
C MET A 47 -11.94 -11.16 6.94
N ILE A 48 -12.34 -12.36 6.55
CA ILE A 48 -13.15 -13.24 7.39
C ILE A 48 -12.40 -13.58 8.67
N THR A 49 -11.16 -14.03 8.59
CA THR A 49 -10.33 -14.35 9.76
C THR A 49 -10.07 -13.12 10.64
N GLY A 50 -9.86 -11.94 10.03
CA GLY A 50 -9.71 -10.68 10.73
C GLY A 50 -10.97 -10.25 11.50
N LEU A 51 -12.17 -10.58 11.01
CA LEU A 51 -13.44 -10.38 11.74
C LEU A 51 -13.61 -11.42 12.87
N MET A 52 -13.19 -12.67 12.62
CA MET A 52 -13.34 -13.78 13.58
C MET A 52 -12.41 -13.66 14.77
N ILE A 53 -11.16 -13.26 14.57
CA ILE A 53 -10.11 -13.25 15.60
C ILE A 53 -10.03 -11.86 16.27
N GLY A 54 -10.13 -11.84 17.60
CA GLY A 54 -9.97 -10.62 18.41
C GLY A 54 -9.97 -10.94 19.88
N PRO A 55 -9.43 -10.04 20.74
CA PRO A 55 -9.24 -10.30 22.20
C PRO A 55 -10.55 -10.37 22.99
N ALA A 56 -11.63 -9.77 22.50
CA ALA A 56 -12.94 -9.74 23.14
C ALA A 56 -14.05 -9.89 22.11
N GLY A 57 -15.21 -10.43 22.49
CA GLY A 57 -16.39 -10.57 21.65
C GLY A 57 -16.83 -12.02 21.45
N PRO A 58 -17.72 -12.29 20.50
CA PRO A 58 -18.35 -13.58 20.31
C PRO A 58 -17.34 -14.67 19.90
N THR A 59 -17.74 -15.92 20.13
CA THR A 59 -16.96 -17.09 19.72
C THR A 59 -16.76 -17.07 18.20
N TRP A 60 -15.53 -17.23 17.76
CA TRP A 60 -15.06 -17.00 16.38
C TRP A 60 -15.91 -17.71 15.30
N TRP A 61 -16.38 -18.93 15.52
CA TRP A 61 -17.16 -19.71 14.55
C TRP A 61 -18.61 -19.21 14.38
N ARG A 62 -19.14 -18.41 15.31
CA ARG A 62 -20.50 -17.84 15.22
C ARG A 62 -20.56 -16.63 14.28
N ILE A 63 -19.45 -15.94 14.09
CA ILE A 63 -19.41 -14.72 13.25
C ILE A 63 -19.76 -15.01 11.79
N PRO A 64 -19.20 -16.04 11.12
CA PRO A 64 -19.63 -16.41 9.77
C PRO A 64 -21.12 -16.76 9.67
N LEU A 65 -21.68 -17.42 10.68
CA LEU A 65 -23.10 -17.74 10.72
C LEU A 65 -23.96 -16.47 10.80
N GLU A 66 -23.56 -15.50 11.61
CA GLU A 66 -24.27 -14.21 11.69
C GLU A 66 -24.14 -13.41 10.39
N LEU A 67 -23.00 -13.45 9.74
CA LEU A 67 -22.82 -12.81 8.42
C LEU A 67 -23.78 -13.43 7.37
N ILE A 68 -23.95 -14.76 7.39
CA ILE A 68 -24.91 -15.46 6.52
C ILE A 68 -26.35 -15.09 6.89
N ASN A 69 -26.69 -15.04 8.20
CA ASN A 69 -28.01 -14.67 8.68
C ASN A 69 -28.45 -13.26 8.24
N ARG A 70 -27.49 -12.35 8.02
CA ARG A 70 -27.76 -10.99 7.53
C ARG A 70 -27.94 -10.88 6.03
N LEU A 71 -27.75 -11.95 5.29
CA LEU A 71 -28.08 -11.99 3.87
C LEU A 71 -29.59 -12.22 3.71
N PRO A 72 -30.27 -11.50 2.79
CA PRO A 72 -31.75 -11.51 2.69
C PRO A 72 -32.34 -12.86 2.32
N LEU A 73 -31.55 -13.88 1.98
CA LEU A 73 -31.98 -15.21 1.53
C LEU A 73 -31.81 -16.30 2.59
N PHE A 74 -31.16 -15.99 3.73
CA PHE A 74 -30.88 -16.99 4.77
C PHE A 74 -31.32 -16.53 6.14
N SER A 75 -31.95 -17.43 6.91
CA SER A 75 -32.25 -17.23 8.32
C SER A 75 -31.56 -18.32 9.12
N VAL A 76 -30.44 -18.01 9.74
CA VAL A 76 -29.64 -18.92 10.57
C VAL A 76 -29.54 -18.32 11.96
N ASP A 77 -29.94 -19.06 13.00
CA ASP A 77 -29.73 -18.60 14.37
C ASP A 77 -28.26 -18.75 14.73
N SER A 78 -27.53 -17.65 14.77
CA SER A 78 -26.10 -17.60 15.14
C SER A 78 -25.87 -17.65 16.65
N GLY A 79 -26.92 -17.35 17.45
CA GLY A 79 -26.84 -17.21 18.91
C GLY A 79 -25.90 -16.07 19.35
N ILE A 80 -25.60 -15.08 18.49
CA ILE A 80 -24.82 -13.89 18.83
C ILE A 80 -25.72 -12.84 19.47
N SER A 81 -25.30 -12.32 20.64
CA SER A 81 -26.03 -11.21 21.29
C SER A 81 -25.86 -9.89 20.51
N ALA A 82 -26.80 -8.96 20.68
CA ALA A 82 -26.68 -7.63 20.05
C ALA A 82 -25.42 -6.88 20.50
N SER A 83 -24.99 -7.06 21.75
CA SER A 83 -23.75 -6.47 22.28
C SER A 83 -22.52 -7.04 21.59
N ASP A 84 -22.45 -8.38 21.42
CA ASP A 84 -21.34 -9.02 20.74
C ASP A 84 -21.28 -8.63 19.26
N TRP A 85 -22.43 -8.51 18.59
CA TRP A 85 -22.48 -8.01 17.23
C TRP A 85 -21.99 -6.56 17.11
N ASN A 86 -22.28 -5.71 18.09
CA ASN A 86 -21.77 -4.35 18.12
C ASN A 86 -20.22 -4.32 18.21
N ILE A 87 -19.60 -5.24 18.96
CA ILE A 87 -18.14 -5.38 18.97
C ILE A 87 -17.62 -5.71 17.56
N VAL A 88 -18.26 -6.66 16.87
CA VAL A 88 -17.84 -7.03 15.50
C VAL A 88 -18.02 -5.85 14.55
N TRP A 89 -19.18 -5.17 14.59
CA TRP A 89 -19.51 -4.14 13.60
C TRP A 89 -18.86 -2.78 13.86
N GLN A 90 -18.72 -2.36 15.14
CA GLN A 90 -18.21 -1.04 15.48
C GLN A 90 -16.69 -1.00 15.76
N ILE A 91 -16.09 -2.15 16.11
CA ILE A 91 -14.69 -2.23 16.48
C ILE A 91 -13.89 -3.04 15.45
N ARG A 92 -14.31 -4.29 15.16
CA ARG A 92 -13.54 -5.17 14.27
C ARG A 92 -13.69 -4.82 12.78
N ALA A 93 -14.93 -4.55 12.34
CA ALA A 93 -15.19 -4.29 10.92
C ALA A 93 -14.47 -3.04 10.40
N PRO A 94 -14.54 -1.85 11.04
CA PRO A 94 -13.81 -0.68 10.56
C PRO A 94 -12.30 -0.91 10.58
N ARG A 95 -11.76 -1.65 11.56
CA ARG A 95 -10.34 -2.01 11.62
C ARG A 95 -9.92 -2.88 10.43
N VAL A 96 -10.68 -3.92 10.10
CA VAL A 96 -10.41 -4.78 8.93
C VAL A 96 -10.52 -4.01 7.64
N VAL A 97 -11.57 -3.20 7.47
CA VAL A 97 -11.76 -2.37 6.28
C VAL A 97 -10.66 -1.32 6.14
N LEU A 98 -10.28 -0.67 7.24
CA LEU A 98 -9.16 0.29 7.21
C LEU A 98 -7.84 -0.41 6.85
N ALA A 99 -7.58 -1.62 7.38
CA ALA A 99 -6.40 -2.42 7.02
C ALA A 99 -6.40 -2.77 5.52
N VAL A 100 -7.56 -3.12 4.93
CA VAL A 100 -7.70 -3.32 3.48
C VAL A 100 -7.31 -2.06 2.71
N ILE A 101 -7.86 -0.91 3.09
CA ILE A 101 -7.61 0.38 2.44
C ILE A 101 -6.13 0.77 2.53
N VAL A 102 -5.55 0.70 3.72
CA VAL A 102 -4.15 1.07 3.99
C VAL A 102 -3.20 0.14 3.25
N GLY A 103 -3.40 -1.18 3.38
CA GLY A 103 -2.55 -2.18 2.72
C GLY A 103 -2.57 -2.08 1.20
N SER A 104 -3.76 -1.90 0.61
CA SER A 104 -3.93 -1.64 -0.82
C SER A 104 -3.16 -0.41 -1.27
N THR A 105 -3.34 0.71 -0.55
CA THR A 105 -2.78 2.00 -0.93
C THR A 105 -1.26 2.02 -0.81
N LEU A 106 -0.71 1.54 0.30
CA LEU A 106 0.74 1.49 0.49
C LEU A 106 1.40 0.59 -0.55
N SER A 107 0.78 -0.55 -0.86
CA SER A 107 1.32 -1.50 -1.82
C SER A 107 1.30 -0.96 -3.26
N ILE A 108 0.18 -0.38 -3.73
CA ILE A 108 0.12 0.19 -5.08
C ILE A 108 1.00 1.43 -5.22
N SER A 109 1.08 2.27 -4.17
CA SER A 109 1.96 3.44 -4.14
C SER A 109 3.43 3.01 -4.22
N GLY A 110 3.82 2.01 -3.43
CA GLY A 110 5.17 1.43 -3.48
C GLY A 110 5.51 0.86 -4.85
N ALA A 111 4.62 0.05 -5.44
CA ALA A 111 4.79 -0.48 -6.78
C ALA A 111 4.96 0.62 -7.84
N SER A 112 4.19 1.71 -7.71
CA SER A 112 4.23 2.85 -8.61
C SER A 112 5.52 3.64 -8.49
N TYR A 113 5.98 3.91 -7.27
CA TYR A 113 7.29 4.53 -7.03
C TYR A 113 8.43 3.69 -7.59
N GLN A 114 8.41 2.38 -7.35
CA GLN A 114 9.40 1.47 -7.90
C GLN A 114 9.43 1.51 -9.43
N GLY A 115 8.28 1.76 -10.08
CA GLY A 115 8.18 1.97 -11.52
C GLY A 115 8.79 3.28 -11.99
N VAL A 116 8.44 4.37 -11.34
CA VAL A 116 8.92 5.71 -11.67
C VAL A 116 10.43 5.85 -11.44
N PHE A 117 10.94 5.32 -10.33
CA PHE A 117 12.35 5.39 -9.96
C PHE A 117 13.19 4.24 -10.54
N ARG A 118 12.56 3.27 -11.20
CA ARG A 118 13.22 2.05 -11.74
C ARG A 118 14.07 1.32 -10.71
N ASN A 119 13.64 1.40 -9.45
CA ASN A 119 14.32 0.77 -8.33
C ASN A 119 13.28 0.00 -7.47
N PRO A 120 13.40 -1.34 -7.36
CA PRO A 120 12.45 -2.16 -6.61
C PRO A 120 12.54 -2.00 -5.09
N LEU A 121 13.52 -1.26 -4.59
CA LEU A 121 13.74 -1.01 -3.17
C LEU A 121 13.14 0.32 -2.69
N VAL A 122 12.54 1.09 -3.59
CA VAL A 122 11.92 2.37 -3.25
C VAL A 122 10.63 2.13 -2.47
N ASP A 123 10.52 2.84 -1.36
CA ASP A 123 9.36 2.86 -0.46
C ASP A 123 8.54 4.14 -0.65
N PRO A 124 7.21 4.13 -0.45
CA PRO A 124 6.38 5.33 -0.50
C PRO A 124 6.81 6.45 0.44
N TYR A 125 7.54 6.13 1.50
CA TYR A 125 8.02 7.10 2.50
C TYR A 125 9.29 7.85 2.10
N LEU A 126 9.95 7.42 1.03
CA LEU A 126 11.26 7.91 0.61
C LEU A 126 11.29 9.43 0.37
N LEU A 127 10.17 10.02 -0.04
CA LEU A 127 10.07 11.46 -0.30
C LEU A 127 9.71 12.30 0.93
N GLY A 128 9.84 11.74 2.15
CA GLY A 128 9.60 12.46 3.40
C GLY A 128 8.15 12.43 3.90
N VAL A 129 7.26 11.65 3.27
CA VAL A 129 5.85 11.50 3.68
C VAL A 129 5.74 11.15 5.17
N ALA A 130 6.50 10.15 5.62
CA ALA A 130 6.46 9.67 6.99
C ALA A 130 6.92 10.73 8.01
N ALA A 131 8.04 11.39 7.73
CA ALA A 131 8.60 12.41 8.62
C ALA A 131 7.70 13.64 8.68
N GLY A 132 7.15 14.08 7.55
CA GLY A 132 6.20 15.18 7.50
C GLY A 132 4.90 14.87 8.25
N ALA A 133 4.34 13.68 8.07
CA ALA A 133 3.17 13.23 8.81
C ALA A 133 3.45 13.13 10.32
N GLY A 134 4.60 12.57 10.70
CA GLY A 134 5.05 12.47 12.09
C GLY A 134 5.24 13.83 12.76
N LEU A 135 5.83 14.78 12.05
CA LEU A 135 5.96 16.16 12.52
C LEU A 135 4.59 16.81 12.71
N GLY A 136 3.68 16.65 11.76
CA GLY A 136 2.30 17.15 11.86
C GLY A 136 1.54 16.55 13.05
N ALA A 137 1.63 15.24 13.24
CA ALA A 137 1.04 14.56 14.39
C ALA A 137 1.65 15.05 15.72
N THR A 138 2.98 15.19 15.76
CA THR A 138 3.68 15.72 16.94
C THR A 138 3.23 17.13 17.28
N ALA A 139 3.05 17.99 16.29
CA ALA A 139 2.55 19.35 16.51
C ALA A 139 1.13 19.33 17.13
N VAL A 140 0.23 18.48 16.63
CA VAL A 140 -1.12 18.37 17.21
C VAL A 140 -1.07 17.90 18.65
N PHE A 141 -0.34 16.83 18.95
CA PHE A 141 -0.25 16.32 20.33
C PHE A 141 0.41 17.30 21.28
N SER A 142 1.40 18.09 20.82
CA SER A 142 2.16 19.03 21.67
C SER A 142 1.48 20.37 21.92
N PHE A 143 0.62 20.82 20.98
CA PHE A 143 0.00 22.15 21.06
C PHE A 143 -1.52 22.10 21.25
N ARG A 144 -2.09 20.92 21.47
CA ARG A 144 -3.50 20.77 21.79
C ARG A 144 -3.71 20.94 23.29
N ASP A 145 -4.35 22.04 23.69
CA ASP A 145 -4.56 22.44 25.10
C ASP A 145 -5.41 21.47 25.93
N SER A 146 -6.17 20.55 25.33
CA SER A 146 -6.96 19.55 26.07
C SER A 146 -7.39 18.40 25.16
N PRO A 147 -7.38 17.14 25.65
CA PRO A 147 -8.00 15.98 24.97
C PRO A 147 -9.52 16.13 24.79
N THR A 148 -10.14 16.99 25.61
CA THR A 148 -11.59 17.27 25.64
C THR A 148 -11.99 18.49 24.84
N SER A 149 -11.08 19.05 24.00
CA SER A 149 -11.44 20.19 23.17
C SER A 149 -12.59 19.80 22.24
N THR A 150 -13.64 20.61 22.25
CA THR A 150 -14.89 20.45 21.48
C THR A 150 -14.73 20.69 19.97
N TRP A 151 -13.63 20.25 19.39
CA TRP A 151 -13.46 20.31 17.96
C TRP A 151 -14.43 19.33 17.31
N ILE A 152 -15.24 19.82 16.40
CA ILE A 152 -16.20 19.02 15.64
C ILE A 152 -15.50 17.93 14.80
N ILE A 153 -14.24 18.20 14.41
CA ILE A 153 -13.41 17.30 13.59
C ILE A 153 -12.06 17.14 14.30
N ASP A 154 -11.56 15.91 14.46
CA ASP A 154 -10.21 15.65 14.97
C ASP A 154 -9.17 16.28 14.02
N PRO A 155 -8.34 17.24 14.49
CA PRO A 155 -7.34 17.89 13.64
C PRO A 155 -6.16 16.97 13.27
N LEU A 156 -5.96 15.88 13.99
CA LEU A 156 -4.80 15.01 13.82
C LEU A 156 -4.65 14.46 12.39
N PRO A 157 -5.68 13.86 11.75
CA PRO A 157 -5.54 13.38 10.38
C PRO A 157 -5.23 14.51 9.39
N LEU A 158 -5.87 15.67 9.55
CA LEU A 158 -5.67 16.81 8.67
C LEU A 158 -4.25 17.37 8.74
N VAL A 159 -3.74 17.59 9.96
CA VAL A 159 -2.40 18.17 10.15
C VAL A 159 -1.30 17.19 9.78
N ALA A 160 -1.48 15.89 10.07
CA ALA A 160 -0.56 14.85 9.62
C ALA A 160 -0.54 14.74 8.07
N PHE A 161 -1.70 14.80 7.43
CA PHE A 161 -1.81 14.84 5.97
C PHE A 161 -1.11 16.04 5.37
N LEU A 162 -1.38 17.24 5.89
CA LEU A 162 -0.74 18.49 5.42
C LEU A 162 0.78 18.45 5.63
N GLY A 163 1.25 17.96 6.78
CA GLY A 163 2.67 17.77 7.04
C GLY A 163 3.34 16.85 6.02
N ALA A 164 2.69 15.73 5.70
CA ALA A 164 3.17 14.81 4.66
C ALA A 164 3.26 15.48 3.28
N VAL A 165 2.20 16.17 2.87
CA VAL A 165 2.13 16.86 1.56
C VAL A 165 3.19 17.96 1.48
N ILE A 166 3.33 18.79 2.52
CA ILE A 166 4.34 19.86 2.57
C ILE A 166 5.76 19.28 2.46
N ALA A 167 6.07 18.21 3.21
CA ALA A 167 7.38 17.57 3.14
C ALA A 167 7.69 17.08 1.74
N VAL A 168 6.74 16.44 1.05
CA VAL A 168 6.92 15.98 -0.33
C VAL A 168 7.03 17.13 -1.31
N MET A 169 6.25 18.19 -1.15
CA MET A 169 6.36 19.38 -1.99
C MET A 169 7.76 20.02 -1.88
N ILE A 170 8.28 20.17 -0.67
CA ILE A 170 9.64 20.66 -0.41
C ILE A 170 10.66 19.73 -1.05
N THR A 171 10.54 18.42 -0.84
CA THR A 171 11.41 17.40 -1.46
C THR A 171 11.40 17.50 -2.99
N TYR A 172 10.22 17.60 -3.58
CA TYR A 172 10.08 17.70 -5.03
C TYR A 172 10.68 19.00 -5.57
N PHE A 173 10.41 20.12 -4.89
CA PHE A 173 10.96 21.43 -5.27
C PHE A 173 12.49 21.44 -5.20
N ILE A 174 13.09 21.01 -4.08
CA ILE A 174 14.55 20.92 -3.92
C ILE A 174 15.17 19.97 -4.93
N GLY A 175 14.60 18.76 -5.07
CA GLY A 175 15.13 17.73 -5.97
C GLY A 175 15.05 18.08 -7.46
N THR A 176 14.20 19.07 -7.84
CA THR A 176 14.08 19.53 -9.22
C THR A 176 14.79 20.86 -9.50
N ALA A 177 15.09 21.68 -8.46
CA ALA A 177 15.66 23.02 -8.61
C ALA A 177 17.15 23.01 -9.00
N PHE A 178 17.90 22.02 -8.53
CA PHE A 178 19.37 22.01 -8.65
C PHE A 178 19.92 21.17 -9.80
N ASN A 179 19.09 20.59 -10.66
CA ASN A 179 19.60 19.68 -11.68
C ASN A 179 18.81 19.80 -13.00
N GLU A 180 19.45 20.23 -14.06
CA GLU A 180 18.88 20.31 -15.40
C GLU A 180 18.42 18.93 -15.92
N GLY A 181 18.98 17.83 -15.39
CA GLY A 181 18.68 16.46 -15.77
C GLY A 181 17.62 15.72 -14.92
N ARG A 182 17.03 16.34 -13.89
CA ARG A 182 15.96 15.74 -13.05
C ARG A 182 16.18 14.27 -12.69
N SER A 183 17.38 13.96 -12.22
CA SER A 183 17.76 12.60 -11.82
C SER A 183 16.85 12.09 -10.69
N PRO A 184 16.36 10.85 -10.77
CA PRO A 184 15.68 10.19 -9.65
C PRO A 184 16.49 10.21 -8.35
N VAL A 185 17.82 10.22 -8.44
CA VAL A 185 18.76 10.28 -7.29
C VAL A 185 18.62 11.60 -6.53
N SER A 186 18.47 12.73 -7.25
CA SER A 186 18.31 14.05 -6.61
C SER A 186 17.04 14.13 -5.76
N LEU A 187 15.93 13.54 -6.22
CA LEU A 187 14.70 13.47 -5.44
C LEU A 187 14.86 12.62 -4.16
N VAL A 188 15.60 11.52 -4.25
CA VAL A 188 15.91 10.67 -3.08
C VAL A 188 16.75 11.42 -2.06
N LEU A 189 17.82 12.08 -2.50
CA LEU A 189 18.69 12.87 -1.62
C LEU A 189 17.95 14.04 -0.96
N ALA A 190 17.11 14.74 -1.72
CA ALA A 190 16.24 15.77 -1.17
C ALA A 190 15.28 15.21 -0.12
N GLY A 191 14.69 14.02 -0.38
CA GLY A 191 13.83 13.31 0.57
C GLY A 191 14.53 12.96 1.87
N VAL A 192 15.78 12.50 1.80
CA VAL A 192 16.61 12.23 2.99
C VAL A 192 16.86 13.50 3.79
N ALA A 193 17.22 14.61 3.12
CA ALA A 193 17.46 15.90 3.78
C ALA A 193 16.20 16.43 4.48
N VAL A 194 15.05 16.41 3.78
CA VAL A 194 13.76 16.84 4.34
C VAL A 194 13.34 15.95 5.51
N THR A 195 13.51 14.63 5.40
CA THR A 195 13.24 13.67 6.47
C THR A 195 14.10 13.99 7.70
N SER A 196 15.39 14.22 7.52
CA SER A 196 16.31 14.56 8.63
C SER A 196 15.92 15.86 9.32
N LEU A 197 15.57 16.90 8.54
CA LEU A 197 15.13 18.18 9.09
C LEU A 197 13.80 18.04 9.86
N ALA A 198 12.81 17.37 9.25
CA ALA A 198 11.50 17.15 9.90
C ALA A 198 11.64 16.35 11.20
N THR A 199 12.50 15.32 11.20
CA THR A 199 12.79 14.51 12.39
C THR A 199 13.51 15.32 13.47
N ALA A 200 14.45 16.20 13.09
CA ALA A 200 15.13 17.09 14.04
C ALA A 200 14.14 18.06 14.71
N ILE A 201 13.25 18.69 13.94
CA ILE A 201 12.20 19.58 14.46
C ILE A 201 11.25 18.79 15.38
N GLN A 202 10.83 17.60 14.95
CA GLN A 202 9.98 16.71 15.74
C GLN A 202 10.63 16.38 17.10
N THR A 203 11.90 15.99 17.11
CA THR A 203 12.65 15.66 18.32
C THR A 203 12.78 16.88 19.23
N PHE A 204 13.03 18.08 18.68
CA PHE A 204 13.07 19.31 19.43
C PHE A 204 11.74 19.62 20.14
N ILE A 205 10.61 19.46 19.42
CA ILE A 205 9.27 19.66 20.01
C ILE A 205 9.03 18.64 21.13
N LEU A 206 9.39 17.37 20.95
CA LEU A 206 9.21 16.32 21.95
C LEU A 206 10.04 16.56 23.21
N GLN A 207 11.25 17.09 23.10
CA GLN A 207 12.07 17.46 24.26
C GLN A 207 11.44 18.58 25.13
N ARG A 208 10.63 19.40 24.51
CA ARG A 208 9.89 20.48 25.22
C ARG A 208 8.57 20.00 25.80
N ASN A 209 8.04 18.86 25.35
CA ASN A 209 6.71 18.35 25.66
C ASN A 209 6.79 16.87 26.02
N ASN A 210 7.42 16.52 27.13
CA ASN A 210 7.66 15.13 27.52
C ASN A 210 6.37 14.33 27.75
N ASP A 211 5.28 14.96 28.10
CA ASP A 211 3.99 14.32 28.44
C ASP A 211 3.33 13.67 27.21
N VAL A 212 3.66 14.15 26.01
CA VAL A 212 3.06 13.64 24.76
C VAL A 212 3.91 12.57 24.06
N ILE A 213 5.12 12.28 24.56
CA ILE A 213 6.05 11.33 23.91
C ILE A 213 5.37 9.99 23.67
N ARG A 214 4.66 9.45 24.66
CA ARG A 214 3.99 8.15 24.55
C ARG A 214 2.90 8.16 23.46
N GLN A 215 2.15 9.23 23.34
CA GLN A 215 1.08 9.37 22.34
C GLN A 215 1.66 9.45 20.93
N VAL A 216 2.69 10.28 20.75
CA VAL A 216 3.38 10.41 19.46
C VAL A 216 4.04 9.09 19.04
N TYR A 217 4.72 8.40 19.96
CA TYR A 217 5.33 7.09 19.69
C TYR A 217 4.29 6.05 19.30
N SER A 218 3.17 5.99 20.03
CA SER A 218 2.08 5.07 19.70
C SER A 218 1.53 5.34 18.30
N TRP A 219 1.43 6.62 17.90
CA TRP A 219 0.98 6.99 16.58
C TRP A 219 2.01 6.63 15.49
N ILE A 220 3.32 6.92 15.72
CA ILE A 220 4.40 6.59 14.77
C ILE A 220 4.52 5.08 14.51
N LEU A 221 4.29 4.26 15.52
CA LEU A 221 4.37 2.80 15.37
C LEU A 221 3.19 2.19 14.60
N GLY A 222 2.25 3.02 14.17
CA GLY A 222 1.07 2.61 13.43
C GLY A 222 -0.04 2.07 14.32
N ARG A 223 -1.26 2.56 14.12
CA ARG A 223 -2.42 2.19 14.93
C ARG A 223 -3.63 1.89 14.06
N LEU A 224 -4.02 0.62 14.02
CA LEU A 224 -5.29 0.18 13.48
C LEU A 224 -6.32 -0.05 14.60
N SER A 225 -5.87 -0.11 15.85
CA SER A 225 -6.71 -0.40 17.04
C SER A 225 -7.78 0.64 17.30
N SER A 226 -7.54 1.89 16.92
CA SER A 226 -8.50 2.99 17.08
C SER A 226 -9.30 3.31 15.81
N ALA A 227 -9.30 2.40 14.83
CA ALA A 227 -10.01 2.57 13.57
C ALA A 227 -11.52 2.71 13.77
N THR A 228 -12.12 3.69 13.13
CA THR A 228 -13.54 3.96 13.15
C THR A 228 -14.13 3.99 11.73
N TRP A 229 -15.46 3.88 11.62
CA TRP A 229 -16.13 4.11 10.34
C TRP A 229 -15.97 5.55 9.84
N GLY A 230 -15.69 6.50 10.75
CA GLY A 230 -15.35 7.88 10.41
C GLY A 230 -14.04 7.94 9.61
N ASP A 231 -12.99 7.26 10.08
CA ASP A 231 -11.69 7.19 9.41
C ASP A 231 -11.81 6.55 8.02
N VAL A 232 -12.57 5.45 7.93
CA VAL A 232 -12.84 4.77 6.65
C VAL A 232 -13.49 5.72 5.65
N ARG A 233 -14.56 6.42 6.07
CA ARG A 233 -15.26 7.36 5.20
C ARG A 233 -14.42 8.56 4.80
N LEU A 234 -13.54 9.02 5.69
CA LEU A 234 -12.65 10.14 5.44
C LEU A 234 -11.64 9.82 4.34
N VAL A 235 -10.99 8.65 4.38
CA VAL A 235 -9.89 8.34 3.44
C VAL A 235 -10.36 7.69 2.15
N LEU A 236 -11.50 7.02 2.14
CA LEU A 236 -11.97 6.23 1.01
C LEU A 236 -12.02 6.99 -0.33
N PRO A 237 -12.57 8.22 -0.43
CA PRO A 237 -12.63 8.94 -1.70
C PRO A 237 -11.23 9.28 -2.25
N TYR A 238 -10.29 9.67 -1.37
CA TYR A 238 -8.91 9.96 -1.78
C TYR A 238 -8.19 8.71 -2.27
N VAL A 239 -8.34 7.61 -1.56
CA VAL A 239 -7.74 6.32 -1.92
C VAL A 239 -8.30 5.80 -3.24
N ILE A 240 -9.60 5.87 -3.46
CA ILE A 240 -10.22 5.48 -4.74
C ILE A 240 -9.65 6.34 -5.87
N ALA A 241 -9.64 7.66 -5.73
CA ALA A 241 -9.14 8.58 -6.75
C ALA A 241 -7.67 8.30 -7.09
N CYS A 242 -6.81 8.18 -6.07
CA CYS A 242 -5.39 7.88 -6.25
C CYS A 242 -5.16 6.51 -6.91
N THR A 243 -5.87 5.48 -6.44
CA THR A 243 -5.77 4.12 -7.00
C THR A 243 -6.19 4.08 -8.46
N VAL A 244 -7.28 4.76 -8.83
CA VAL A 244 -7.72 4.87 -10.23
C VAL A 244 -6.66 5.54 -11.09
N VAL A 245 -6.11 6.68 -10.65
CA VAL A 245 -5.04 7.38 -11.37
C VAL A 245 -3.84 6.46 -11.58
N LEU A 246 -3.37 5.76 -10.54
CA LEU A 246 -2.24 4.84 -10.64
C LEU A 246 -2.52 3.67 -11.58
N LEU A 247 -3.71 3.07 -11.51
CA LEU A 247 -4.11 1.97 -12.40
C LEU A 247 -4.22 2.41 -13.87
N LEU A 248 -4.66 3.64 -14.14
CA LEU A 248 -4.69 4.19 -15.50
C LEU A 248 -3.27 4.35 -16.09
N HIS A 249 -2.28 4.67 -15.25
CA HIS A 249 -0.89 4.86 -15.67
C HIS A 249 -0.06 3.56 -15.77
N ARG A 250 -0.64 2.39 -15.46
CA ARG A 250 0.08 1.09 -15.46
C ARG A 250 0.75 0.74 -16.79
N ARG A 251 0.16 1.13 -17.94
CA ARG A 251 0.74 0.88 -19.26
C ARG A 251 1.93 1.80 -19.53
N LEU A 252 1.84 3.05 -19.11
CA LEU A 252 2.92 4.02 -19.26
C LEU A 252 4.12 3.66 -18.38
N LEU A 253 3.89 3.11 -17.19
CA LEU A 253 4.96 2.58 -16.33
C LEU A 253 5.67 1.37 -16.96
N ASP A 254 4.96 0.52 -17.71
CA ASP A 254 5.61 -0.57 -18.46
C ASP A 254 6.52 -0.03 -19.57
N VAL A 255 6.11 1.02 -20.27
CA VAL A 255 6.96 1.68 -21.30
C VAL A 255 8.18 2.33 -20.66
N MET A 256 8.02 3.02 -19.52
CA MET A 256 9.13 3.67 -18.82
C MET A 256 10.20 2.71 -18.26
N ARG A 257 9.91 1.42 -18.20
CA ARG A 257 10.90 0.40 -17.75
C ARG A 257 12.09 0.26 -18.68
N VAL A 258 11.92 0.50 -19.97
CA VAL A 258 12.98 0.32 -20.98
C VAL A 258 14.04 1.41 -20.84
N GLY A 259 13.63 2.64 -20.57
CA GLY A 259 14.49 3.81 -20.47
C GLY A 259 13.69 5.09 -20.65
N ASP A 260 14.24 6.23 -20.22
CA ASP A 260 13.57 7.51 -20.40
C ASP A 260 13.61 7.95 -21.88
N ASP A 261 14.77 7.74 -22.54
CA ASP A 261 14.97 8.12 -23.94
C ASP A 261 14.14 7.24 -24.88
N GLU A 262 14.09 5.94 -24.62
CA GLU A 262 13.26 4.99 -25.36
C GLU A 262 11.77 5.29 -25.18
N ALA A 263 11.36 5.63 -23.95
CA ALA A 263 9.96 6.01 -23.67
C ALA A 263 9.59 7.32 -24.39
N LEU A 264 10.50 8.30 -24.46
CA LEU A 264 10.32 9.53 -25.24
C LEU A 264 10.21 9.24 -26.74
N ALA A 265 11.05 8.36 -27.28
CA ALA A 265 10.98 7.95 -28.69
C ALA A 265 9.63 7.25 -29.02
N LEU A 266 9.02 6.59 -28.05
CA LEU A 266 7.66 6.02 -28.16
C LEU A 266 6.53 7.03 -27.92
N GLY A 267 6.84 8.33 -27.79
CA GLY A 267 5.88 9.41 -27.63
C GLY A 267 5.37 9.61 -26.19
N VAL A 268 5.97 8.97 -25.18
CA VAL A 268 5.57 9.12 -23.77
C VAL A 268 6.20 10.36 -23.18
N ASN A 269 5.40 11.30 -22.66
CA ASN A 269 5.92 12.40 -21.87
C ASN A 269 6.30 11.91 -20.45
N VAL A 270 7.54 11.40 -20.33
CA VAL A 270 8.07 10.80 -19.10
C VAL A 270 7.95 11.74 -17.90
N ARG A 271 8.22 13.04 -18.09
CA ARG A 271 8.11 14.05 -17.04
C ARG A 271 6.69 14.16 -16.47
N ARG A 272 5.70 14.23 -17.36
CA ARG A 272 4.29 14.34 -16.95
C ARG A 272 3.81 13.07 -16.25
N VAL A 273 4.13 11.91 -16.80
CA VAL A 273 3.78 10.61 -16.20
C VAL A 273 4.41 10.48 -14.81
N ARG A 274 5.71 10.78 -14.68
CA ARG A 274 6.41 10.76 -13.39
C ARG A 274 5.74 11.66 -12.36
N LEU A 275 5.45 12.91 -12.73
CA LEU A 275 4.78 13.87 -11.84
C LEU A 275 3.42 13.35 -11.37
N VAL A 276 2.56 12.92 -12.29
CA VAL A 276 1.20 12.45 -11.96
C VAL A 276 1.25 11.22 -11.06
N VAL A 277 2.11 10.25 -11.37
CA VAL A 277 2.24 9.02 -10.58
C VAL A 277 2.80 9.31 -9.19
N VAL A 278 3.83 10.17 -9.08
CA VAL A 278 4.40 10.57 -7.78
C VAL A 278 3.35 11.30 -6.95
N LEU A 279 2.64 12.27 -7.52
CA LEU A 279 1.59 13.00 -6.79
C LEU A 279 0.46 12.07 -6.33
N ALA A 280 -0.05 11.20 -7.20
CA ALA A 280 -1.12 10.28 -6.83
C ALA A 280 -0.67 9.28 -5.74
N ALA A 281 0.52 8.70 -5.87
CA ALA A 281 1.06 7.79 -4.87
C ALA A 281 1.34 8.48 -3.53
N THR A 282 1.85 9.72 -3.56
CA THR A 282 2.06 10.54 -2.36
C THR A 282 0.75 10.87 -1.65
N LEU A 283 -0.24 11.41 -2.38
CA LEU A 283 -1.53 11.78 -1.81
C LEU A 283 -2.25 10.56 -1.24
N GLY A 284 -2.22 9.43 -1.95
CA GLY A 284 -2.76 8.16 -1.43
C GLY A 284 -2.06 7.73 -0.14
N THR A 285 -0.72 7.74 -0.12
CA THR A 285 0.06 7.37 1.07
C THR A 285 -0.20 8.33 2.23
N ALA A 286 -0.18 9.65 1.98
CA ALA A 286 -0.44 10.67 3.01
C ALA A 286 -1.84 10.51 3.62
N SER A 287 -2.85 10.22 2.79
CA SER A 287 -4.24 10.02 3.24
C SER A 287 -4.36 8.86 4.22
N VAL A 288 -3.75 7.70 3.91
CA VAL A 288 -3.85 6.53 4.78
C VAL A 288 -2.98 6.67 6.03
N VAL A 289 -1.79 7.24 5.91
CA VAL A 289 -0.89 7.50 7.04
C VAL A 289 -1.52 8.44 8.06
N ALA A 290 -2.26 9.44 7.61
CA ALA A 290 -2.94 10.41 8.47
C ALA A 290 -3.89 9.75 9.49
N VAL A 291 -4.50 8.62 9.17
CA VAL A 291 -5.43 7.89 10.06
C VAL A 291 -4.81 6.64 10.68
N SER A 292 -3.89 5.96 9.98
CA SER A 292 -3.30 4.70 10.45
C SER A 292 -1.95 4.85 11.15
N GLY A 293 -1.32 6.03 11.10
CA GLY A 293 0.08 6.19 11.45
C GLY A 293 1.01 5.51 10.44
N LEU A 294 2.27 5.29 10.81
CA LEU A 294 3.28 4.76 9.90
C LEU A 294 3.27 3.24 9.90
N ILE A 295 3.11 2.64 8.72
CA ILE A 295 3.14 1.18 8.52
C ILE A 295 4.13 0.89 7.39
N GLY A 296 5.34 0.46 7.75
CA GLY A 296 6.42 0.21 6.80
C GLY A 296 6.34 -1.15 6.12
N PHE A 297 7.23 -1.35 5.15
CA PHE A 297 7.49 -2.60 4.42
C PHE A 297 6.40 -3.09 3.46
N VAL A 298 5.13 -2.74 3.64
CA VAL A 298 4.02 -3.18 2.77
C VAL A 298 4.27 -2.79 1.31
N GLY A 299 4.72 -1.55 1.08
CA GLY A 299 5.04 -1.00 -0.24
C GLY A 299 6.26 -1.63 -0.92
N ILE A 300 7.08 -2.38 -0.19
CA ILE A 300 8.26 -3.07 -0.73
C ILE A 300 7.98 -4.55 -0.92
N ILE A 301 7.52 -5.23 0.13
CA ILE A 301 7.34 -6.70 0.16
C ILE A 301 6.31 -7.14 -0.88
N VAL A 302 5.13 -6.53 -0.83
CA VAL A 302 3.99 -7.01 -1.64
C VAL A 302 4.25 -6.85 -3.14
N PRO A 303 4.68 -5.69 -3.67
CA PRO A 303 4.98 -5.58 -5.09
C PRO A 303 6.11 -6.51 -5.53
N HIS A 304 7.08 -6.77 -4.65
CA HIS A 304 8.15 -7.71 -4.95
C HIS A 304 7.63 -9.14 -5.05
N ALA A 305 6.83 -9.59 -4.08
CA ALA A 305 6.17 -10.90 -4.13
C ALA A 305 5.32 -11.06 -5.38
N VAL A 306 4.54 -10.03 -5.75
CA VAL A 306 3.74 -10.04 -6.99
C VAL A 306 4.63 -10.22 -8.22
N ARG A 307 5.79 -9.54 -8.29
CA ARG A 307 6.70 -9.71 -9.44
C ARG A 307 7.25 -11.12 -9.55
N LEU A 308 7.55 -11.76 -8.44
CA LEU A 308 8.02 -13.15 -8.42
C LEU A 308 6.93 -14.12 -8.90
N LEU A 309 5.69 -13.90 -8.50
CA LEU A 309 4.56 -14.81 -8.78
C LEU A 309 3.95 -14.58 -10.17
N ALA A 310 3.65 -13.32 -10.50
CA ALA A 310 2.87 -12.96 -11.68
C ALA A 310 3.69 -12.27 -12.79
N GLY A 311 5.00 -12.04 -12.55
CA GLY A 311 5.91 -11.37 -13.48
C GLY A 311 5.92 -9.84 -13.32
N ALA A 312 6.84 -9.19 -14.04
CA ALA A 312 7.26 -7.82 -13.75
C ALA A 312 6.46 -6.72 -14.47
N SER A 313 5.44 -7.04 -15.31
CA SER A 313 4.62 -6.03 -16.00
C SER A 313 3.71 -5.29 -15.03
N TYR A 314 3.72 -3.95 -15.08
CA TYR A 314 2.88 -3.09 -14.24
C TYR A 314 1.38 -3.23 -14.49
N ARG A 315 1.00 -3.76 -15.66
CA ARG A 315 -0.41 -4.14 -15.95
C ARG A 315 -0.92 -5.18 -14.96
N ARG A 316 -0.04 -6.04 -14.43
CA ARG A 316 -0.34 -7.09 -13.44
C ARG A 316 0.08 -6.67 -12.05
N VAL A 317 1.26 -6.08 -11.90
CA VAL A 317 1.84 -5.71 -10.60
C VAL A 317 0.93 -4.74 -9.85
N LEU A 318 0.44 -3.66 -10.49
CA LEU A 318 -0.37 -2.68 -9.77
C LEU A 318 -1.69 -3.26 -9.24
N PRO A 319 -2.56 -3.90 -10.06
CA PRO A 319 -3.83 -4.40 -9.54
C PRO A 319 -3.67 -5.58 -8.56
N LEU A 320 -2.68 -6.47 -8.76
CA LEU A 320 -2.39 -7.53 -7.79
C LEU A 320 -1.80 -6.99 -6.48
N SER A 321 -1.04 -5.90 -6.54
CA SER A 321 -0.55 -5.21 -5.33
C SER A 321 -1.69 -4.63 -4.50
N VAL A 322 -2.77 -4.15 -5.12
CA VAL A 322 -3.96 -3.72 -4.39
C VAL A 322 -4.55 -4.87 -3.58
N LEU A 323 -4.80 -6.02 -4.21
CA LEU A 323 -5.43 -7.17 -3.56
C LEU A 323 -4.52 -7.82 -2.51
N LEU A 324 -3.28 -8.10 -2.88
CA LEU A 324 -2.33 -8.77 -1.98
C LEU A 324 -1.83 -7.84 -0.87
N GLY A 325 -1.74 -6.53 -1.11
CA GLY A 325 -1.43 -5.54 -0.08
C GLY A 325 -2.51 -5.45 0.99
N ALA A 326 -3.77 -5.47 0.56
CA ALA A 326 -4.91 -5.57 1.45
C ALA A 326 -4.86 -6.86 2.28
N ALA A 327 -4.73 -8.01 1.62
CA ALA A 327 -4.65 -9.32 2.29
C ALA A 327 -3.49 -9.40 3.29
N PHE A 328 -2.32 -8.92 2.89
CA PHE A 328 -1.12 -8.90 3.73
C PHE A 328 -1.32 -8.08 5.01
N LEU A 329 -1.85 -6.86 4.90
CA LEU A 329 -1.98 -6.00 6.07
C LEU A 329 -3.09 -6.48 7.02
N VAL A 330 -4.19 -6.99 6.49
CA VAL A 330 -5.23 -7.64 7.33
C VAL A 330 -4.65 -8.86 8.03
N ALA A 331 -3.89 -9.71 7.34
CA ALA A 331 -3.25 -10.87 7.95
C ALA A 331 -2.19 -10.48 9.00
N ALA A 332 -1.41 -9.41 8.77
CA ALA A 332 -0.44 -8.88 9.72
C ALA A 332 -1.10 -8.24 10.96
N ASP A 333 -2.32 -7.74 10.84
CA ASP A 333 -3.06 -7.16 11.95
C ASP A 333 -3.60 -8.24 12.94
N ILE A 334 -3.78 -9.48 12.51
CA ILE A 334 -4.24 -10.56 13.39
C ILE A 334 -3.24 -10.82 14.53
N PRO A 335 -1.94 -11.11 14.27
CA PRO A 335 -0.97 -11.27 15.35
C PRO A 335 -0.80 -10.00 16.21
N SER A 336 -0.97 -8.79 15.64
CA SER A 336 -0.89 -7.56 16.43
C SER A 336 -1.91 -7.51 17.58
N ARG A 337 -3.07 -8.16 17.39
CA ARG A 337 -4.17 -8.21 18.38
C ARG A 337 -3.99 -9.28 19.47
N VAL A 338 -3.24 -10.36 19.19
CA VAL A 338 -3.23 -11.55 20.05
C VAL A 338 -1.90 -11.85 20.69
N LEU A 339 -0.76 -11.38 20.13
CA LEU A 339 0.59 -11.73 20.61
C LEU A 339 0.92 -11.23 22.02
N ALA A 340 0.42 -10.07 22.40
CA ALA A 340 0.77 -9.42 23.67
C ALA A 340 -0.45 -9.17 24.57
N ASN A 341 -1.54 -9.95 24.41
CA ASN A 341 -2.78 -9.80 25.19
C ASN A 341 -2.50 -9.69 26.70
N PRO A 342 -3.05 -8.67 27.43
CA PRO A 342 -4.12 -7.75 27.00
C PRO A 342 -3.65 -6.52 26.22
N ALA A 343 -2.36 -6.25 26.12
CA ALA A 343 -1.82 -5.16 25.32
C ALA A 343 -1.80 -5.54 23.83
N GLU A 344 -1.98 -4.56 22.93
CA GLU A 344 -1.82 -4.78 21.50
C GLU A 344 -0.40 -4.43 21.05
N THR A 345 0.16 -5.24 20.17
CA THR A 345 1.44 -4.93 19.51
C THR A 345 1.18 -3.94 18.36
N PRO A 346 1.88 -2.80 18.28
CA PRO A 346 1.72 -1.89 17.15
C PRO A 346 1.93 -2.57 15.81
N ILE A 347 1.07 -2.30 14.84
CA ILE A 347 1.09 -2.98 13.53
C ILE A 347 2.39 -2.73 12.76
N GLY A 348 3.01 -1.55 12.90
CA GLY A 348 4.31 -1.24 12.30
C GLY A 348 5.43 -2.14 12.80
N VAL A 349 5.39 -2.57 14.06
CA VAL A 349 6.35 -3.54 14.62
C VAL A 349 6.16 -4.91 13.97
N VAL A 350 4.91 -5.36 13.82
CA VAL A 350 4.60 -6.65 13.19
C VAL A 350 5.04 -6.66 11.72
N THR A 351 4.72 -5.60 10.96
CA THR A 351 5.13 -5.51 9.55
C THR A 351 6.65 -5.42 9.40
N ALA A 352 7.36 -4.73 10.31
CA ALA A 352 8.82 -4.68 10.32
C ALA A 352 9.45 -6.03 10.64
N PHE A 353 8.85 -6.80 11.56
CA PHE A 353 9.33 -8.13 11.94
C PHE A 353 9.29 -9.13 10.78
N PHE A 354 8.28 -9.04 9.91
CA PHE A 354 8.23 -9.81 8.67
C PHE A 354 9.06 -9.17 7.54
N GLY A 355 9.10 -7.85 7.50
CA GLY A 355 9.70 -7.10 6.41
C GLY A 355 11.23 -7.13 6.40
N ALA A 356 11.86 -6.95 7.53
CA ALA A 356 13.32 -6.87 7.61
C ALA A 356 13.99 -8.21 7.23
N PRO A 357 13.56 -9.40 7.73
CA PRO A 357 14.11 -10.66 7.27
C PRO A 357 13.88 -10.93 5.78
N PHE A 358 12.68 -10.61 5.27
CA PHE A 358 12.39 -10.75 3.84
C PHE A 358 13.35 -9.92 2.99
N PHE A 359 13.63 -8.67 3.41
CA PHE A 359 14.54 -7.79 2.71
C PHE A 359 15.99 -8.30 2.73
N LEU A 360 16.46 -8.83 3.86
CA LEU A 360 17.79 -9.45 3.98
C LEU A 360 17.95 -10.69 3.06
N LEU A 361 16.92 -11.53 3.00
CA LEU A 361 16.90 -12.68 2.09
C LEU A 361 16.99 -12.23 0.62
N LEU A 362 16.28 -11.18 0.26
CA LEU A 362 16.26 -10.61 -1.08
C LEU A 362 17.63 -10.05 -1.50
N LEU A 363 18.34 -9.40 -0.61
CA LEU A 363 19.70 -8.92 -0.85
C LEU A 363 20.67 -10.07 -1.10
N ARG A 364 20.56 -11.15 -0.32
CA ARG A 364 21.42 -12.34 -0.44
C ARG A 364 21.24 -13.04 -1.79
N THR A 365 20.00 -13.19 -2.27
CA THR A 365 19.73 -13.89 -3.55
C THR A 365 20.23 -13.12 -4.78
N ARG A 366 20.36 -11.80 -4.69
CA ARG A 366 20.94 -10.99 -5.78
C ARG A 366 22.45 -11.09 -5.89
N GLN A 367 23.17 -11.27 -4.77
CA GLN A 367 24.62 -11.42 -4.78
C GLN A 367 25.07 -12.76 -5.37
N THR A 368 24.25 -13.80 -5.33
CA THR A 368 24.58 -15.12 -5.90
C THR A 368 24.30 -15.24 -7.40
N SER A 369 23.70 -14.22 -8.03
CA SER A 369 23.36 -14.21 -9.47
C SER A 369 24.25 -13.26 -10.30
N GLN A 370 25.29 -12.67 -9.72
CA GLN A 370 26.41 -11.96 -10.36
C GLN A 370 27.67 -12.82 -10.31
#